data_069bf0c2a68c5f8356121b1ad1f71eac
#
_entry.id   069bf0c2a68c5f8356121b1ad1f71eac
#
_cell.length_a   1.000
_cell.length_b   1.000
_cell.length_c   1.000
_cell.angle_alpha   90.00
_cell.angle_beta   90.00
_cell.angle_gamma   90.00
#
_symmetry.space_group_name_H-M   'P 1'
#
loop_
_entity.id
_entity.type
_entity.pdbx_description
1 polymer ?
#
loop_
_entity_poly.entity_id
_entity_poly.type
_entity_poly.pdbx_seq_one_letter_code
_entity_poly.pdbx_strand_id
1 'polypeptide(L)'
;ADLRENGPYPSLGVNTLLDMYTGKISMAEGDKILNQLASYGYQYYDQAEKYGKRNPFYQQYNLRVGKTTERNSFNFSTTYWDNDYEDINHSDWKLGINITNSLQLTNWLHFDTGVYLKYGKEKNQSYDLFDPGFSVMPYDPLVNADGSYFVAPSQSDKSRRDLVDQYGLYSEDLVPMDELNYALNTTKTFETRAYAKLKFDLTSWLNYNVMFQYETSDSDYESLGEKESNFMRKRINDFTSKSPNGSSLVYNLPNGDSFHTLKNSKHSYNFRQQLSLDKTFGEKHNLVWILGQEVRHSLINFDENTVYGYDPELKTWQNYNMKDLAYFSGLLGSAQLDQNSIASSRELLNRFVSFYSNASYTYCLLYTSPSP
;
A
#
# COMPACT_ATOMS: atom_id res chain seq x y z
N ALA A 1 -24.82 36.35 4.44
CA ALA A 1 -25.12 35.41 3.36
C ALA A 1 -25.40 34.02 3.97
N ASP A 2 -26.53 33.42 3.60
CA ASP A 2 -26.91 32.11 4.09
C ASP A 2 -25.87 31.09 3.53
N LEU A 3 -25.28 30.27 4.41
CA LEU A 3 -24.34 29.22 4.02
C LEU A 3 -24.94 28.26 2.99
N ARG A 4 -26.28 28.11 2.95
CA ARG A 4 -27.01 27.30 1.98
C ARG A 4 -26.95 27.82 0.55
N GLU A 5 -26.70 29.14 0.35
CA GLU A 5 -26.71 29.76 -0.95
C GLU A 5 -25.35 29.69 -1.66
N ASN A 6 -24.24 29.71 -0.88
CA ASN A 6 -22.91 29.86 -1.47
C ASN A 6 -21.87 28.89 -0.88
N GLY A 7 -22.29 27.94 -0.04
CA GLY A 7 -21.37 27.02 0.63
C GLY A 7 -21.64 25.54 0.32
N PRO A 8 -20.84 24.67 0.95
CA PRO A 8 -21.08 23.23 0.90
C PRO A 8 -22.44 22.87 1.51
N TYR A 9 -22.94 21.68 1.23
CA TYR A 9 -24.22 21.21 1.78
C TYR A 9 -24.14 21.14 3.32
N PRO A 10 -24.94 21.95 4.04
CA PRO A 10 -24.86 21.95 5.48
C PRO A 10 -25.48 20.67 6.07
N SER A 11 -24.85 20.10 7.10
CA SER A 11 -25.43 18.96 7.83
C SER A 11 -26.80 19.29 8.42
N LEU A 12 -27.56 18.24 8.76
CA LEU A 12 -28.89 18.43 9.37
C LEU A 12 -28.84 19.29 10.63
N GLY A 13 -27.81 19.13 11.48
CA GLY A 13 -27.62 19.96 12.66
C GLY A 13 -27.36 21.43 12.30
N VAL A 14 -26.49 21.70 11.32
CA VAL A 14 -26.23 23.08 10.84
C VAL A 14 -27.47 23.67 10.19
N ASN A 15 -28.20 22.92 9.37
CA ASN A 15 -29.46 23.38 8.77
C ASN A 15 -30.50 23.75 9.83
N THR A 16 -30.62 22.94 10.90
CA THR A 16 -31.52 23.24 12.02
C THR A 16 -31.16 24.55 12.70
N LEU A 17 -29.86 24.79 12.98
CA LEU A 17 -29.40 26.05 13.56
C LEU A 17 -29.67 27.24 12.63
N LEU A 18 -29.47 27.10 11.34
CA LEU A 18 -29.78 28.15 10.37
C LEU A 18 -31.28 28.43 10.29
N ASP A 19 -32.13 27.40 10.35
CA ASP A 19 -33.60 27.55 10.35
C ASP A 19 -34.11 28.24 11.65
N MET A 20 -33.50 27.97 12.81
CA MET A 20 -33.74 28.69 14.05
C MET A 20 -33.31 30.14 13.93
N TYR A 21 -32.11 30.39 13.41
CA TYR A 21 -31.56 31.75 13.26
C TYR A 21 -32.40 32.59 12.30
N THR A 22 -32.89 32.02 11.22
CA THR A 22 -33.71 32.72 10.23
C THR A 22 -35.20 32.81 10.62
N GLY A 23 -35.58 32.24 11.76
CA GLY A 23 -36.97 32.21 12.23
C GLY A 23 -37.90 31.31 11.42
N LYS A 24 -37.36 30.41 10.61
CA LYS A 24 -38.13 29.43 9.82
C LYS A 24 -38.74 28.35 10.70
N ILE A 25 -38.09 28.00 11.79
CA ILE A 25 -38.58 27.14 12.87
C ILE A 25 -38.43 27.85 14.21
N SER A 26 -39.23 27.49 15.19
CA SER A 26 -39.08 28.01 16.56
C SER A 26 -37.84 27.44 17.25
N MET A 27 -37.34 28.15 18.28
CA MET A 27 -36.23 27.61 19.10
C MET A 27 -36.57 26.28 19.74
N ALA A 28 -37.82 26.08 20.21
CA ALA A 28 -38.27 24.87 20.86
C ALA A 28 -38.29 23.67 19.86
N GLU A 29 -38.66 23.90 18.59
CA GLU A 29 -38.64 22.88 17.55
C GLU A 29 -37.20 22.53 17.17
N GLY A 30 -36.34 23.55 17.02
CA GLY A 30 -34.92 23.35 16.75
C GLY A 30 -34.22 22.56 17.86
N ASP A 31 -34.44 22.93 19.12
CA ASP A 31 -33.90 22.22 20.28
C ASP A 31 -34.35 20.76 20.30
N LYS A 32 -35.63 20.48 19.95
CA LYS A 32 -36.12 19.12 19.84
C LYS A 32 -35.35 18.31 18.79
N ILE A 33 -35.12 18.88 17.58
CA ILE A 33 -34.36 18.23 16.52
C ILE A 33 -32.92 17.99 16.96
N LEU A 34 -32.26 19.02 17.53
CA LEU A 34 -30.87 18.89 17.97
C LEU A 34 -30.71 17.85 19.10
N ASN A 35 -31.62 17.81 20.05
CA ASN A 35 -31.64 16.79 21.10
C ASN A 35 -31.86 15.38 20.53
N GLN A 36 -32.69 15.24 19.49
CA GLN A 36 -32.87 13.96 18.80
C GLN A 36 -31.56 13.54 18.09
N LEU A 37 -30.88 14.44 17.36
CA LEU A 37 -29.59 14.16 16.76
C LEU A 37 -28.54 13.77 17.80
N ALA A 38 -28.48 14.49 18.92
CA ALA A 38 -27.61 14.18 20.05
C ALA A 38 -27.88 12.77 20.63
N SER A 39 -29.14 12.33 20.62
CA SER A 39 -29.51 11.00 21.11
C SER A 39 -29.02 9.84 20.24
N TYR A 40 -28.72 10.11 18.97
CA TYR A 40 -28.11 9.13 18.07
C TYR A 40 -26.62 8.90 18.36
N GLY A 41 -25.94 9.85 19.01
CA GLY A 41 -24.55 9.72 19.44
C GLY A 41 -23.61 9.51 18.26
N TYR A 42 -22.85 8.42 18.32
CA TYR A 42 -21.89 8.01 17.29
C TYR A 42 -22.44 6.91 16.38
N GLN A 43 -23.72 6.96 16.05
CA GLN A 43 -24.44 5.93 15.28
C GLN A 43 -23.71 5.53 14.00
N TYR A 44 -23.10 6.49 13.29
CA TYR A 44 -22.33 6.20 12.08
C TYR A 44 -21.18 5.24 12.35
N TYR A 45 -20.37 5.54 13.36
CA TYR A 45 -19.19 4.73 13.69
C TYR A 45 -19.55 3.38 14.28
N ASP A 46 -20.61 3.30 15.09
CA ASP A 46 -21.12 2.02 15.60
C ASP A 46 -21.57 1.11 14.45
N GLN A 47 -22.21 1.68 13.44
CA GLN A 47 -22.61 0.95 12.24
C GLN A 47 -21.41 0.65 11.32
N ALA A 48 -20.42 1.55 11.20
CA ALA A 48 -19.19 1.31 10.45
C ALA A 48 -18.43 0.10 11.04
N GLU A 49 -18.38 -0.01 12.37
CA GLU A 49 -17.80 -1.18 13.03
C GLU A 49 -18.58 -2.46 12.73
N LYS A 50 -19.90 -2.39 12.78
CA LYS A 50 -20.78 -3.53 12.51
C LYS A 50 -20.72 -4.03 11.07
N TYR A 51 -20.66 -3.14 10.09
CA TYR A 51 -20.78 -3.48 8.66
C TYR A 51 -19.44 -3.45 7.91
N GLY A 52 -18.47 -2.67 8.40
CA GLY A 52 -17.14 -2.52 7.80
C GLY A 52 -16.07 -3.44 8.38
N LYS A 53 -16.35 -4.04 9.54
CA LYS A 53 -15.40 -4.92 10.23
C LYS A 53 -15.88 -6.35 10.29
N ARG A 54 -14.94 -7.28 10.43
CA ARG A 54 -15.16 -8.70 10.69
C ARG A 54 -14.16 -9.21 11.72
N ASN A 55 -14.43 -10.38 12.30
CA ASN A 55 -13.40 -11.05 13.11
C ASN A 55 -12.24 -11.48 12.22
N PRO A 56 -11.01 -11.04 12.50
CA PRO A 56 -9.86 -11.44 11.72
C PRO A 56 -9.57 -12.94 11.88
N PHE A 57 -9.08 -13.56 10.81
CA PHE A 57 -8.72 -14.96 10.81
C PHE A 57 -7.36 -15.15 10.15
N TYR A 58 -6.37 -15.62 10.93
CA TYR A 58 -4.99 -15.79 10.46
C TYR A 58 -4.62 -17.27 10.46
N GLN A 59 -4.07 -17.72 9.33
CA GLN A 59 -3.64 -19.09 9.14
C GLN A 59 -2.17 -19.14 8.71
N GLN A 60 -1.40 -20.05 9.30
CA GLN A 60 -0.03 -20.29 8.91
C GLN A 60 0.27 -21.78 8.93
N TYR A 61 0.79 -22.28 7.82
CA TYR A 61 1.21 -23.66 7.68
C TYR A 61 2.70 -23.71 7.35
N ASN A 62 3.45 -24.52 8.11
CA ASN A 62 4.88 -24.67 7.93
C ASN A 62 5.24 -26.15 7.67
N LEU A 63 6.05 -26.38 6.64
CA LEU A 63 6.68 -27.68 6.40
C LEU A 63 8.20 -27.48 6.38
N ARG A 64 8.93 -28.30 7.12
CA ARG A 64 10.38 -28.30 7.13
C ARG A 64 10.91 -29.71 6.96
N VAL A 65 11.88 -29.87 6.05
CA VAL A 65 12.61 -31.10 5.80
C VAL A 65 14.10 -30.80 5.80
N GLY A 66 14.88 -31.54 6.52
CA GLY A 66 16.32 -31.35 6.60
C GLY A 66 17.06 -32.68 6.71
N LYS A 67 18.29 -32.70 6.19
CA LYS A 67 19.22 -33.82 6.31
C LYS A 67 20.62 -33.28 6.59
N THR A 68 21.23 -33.78 7.66
CA THR A 68 22.61 -33.44 8.01
C THR A 68 23.45 -34.72 8.00
N THR A 69 24.61 -34.65 7.39
CA THR A 69 25.67 -35.64 7.40
C THR A 69 26.94 -34.99 7.91
N GLU A 70 28.04 -35.70 8.01
CA GLU A 70 29.33 -35.15 8.48
C GLU A 70 29.82 -33.96 7.61
N ARG A 71 29.49 -33.96 6.29
CA ARG A 71 30.00 -32.95 5.34
C ARG A 71 28.92 -32.13 4.65
N ASN A 72 27.66 -32.45 4.88
CA ASN A 72 26.57 -31.75 4.19
C ASN A 72 25.38 -31.53 5.12
N SER A 73 24.86 -30.31 5.14
CA SER A 73 23.62 -29.95 5.83
C SER A 73 22.68 -29.31 4.81
N PHE A 74 21.59 -29.98 4.51
CA PHE A 74 20.53 -29.52 3.61
C PHE A 74 19.28 -29.20 4.44
N ASN A 75 18.65 -28.06 4.17
CA ASN A 75 17.36 -27.68 4.73
C ASN A 75 16.46 -27.15 3.63
N PHE A 76 15.24 -27.66 3.62
CA PHE A 76 14.11 -27.13 2.86
C PHE A 76 13.03 -26.70 3.85
N SER A 77 12.45 -25.53 3.66
CA SER A 77 11.24 -25.14 4.38
C SER A 77 10.30 -24.37 3.47
N THR A 78 9.01 -24.58 3.67
CA THR A 78 7.97 -23.80 3.03
C THR A 78 6.97 -23.34 4.07
N THR A 79 6.47 -22.13 3.90
CA THR A 79 5.44 -21.52 4.75
C THR A 79 4.37 -20.93 3.88
N TYR A 80 3.13 -21.25 4.18
CA TYR A 80 1.95 -20.66 3.58
C TYR A 80 1.20 -19.87 4.63
N TRP A 81 0.85 -18.63 4.30
CA TRP A 81 -0.01 -17.75 5.09
C TRP A 81 -1.27 -17.46 4.30
N ASP A 82 -2.39 -17.39 5.02
CA ASP A 82 -3.69 -17.01 4.48
C ASP A 82 -4.43 -16.23 5.57
N ASN A 83 -4.66 -14.96 5.32
CA ASN A 83 -5.10 -14.03 6.34
C ASN A 83 -6.31 -13.23 5.84
N ASP A 84 -7.34 -13.25 6.65
CA ASP A 84 -8.45 -12.33 6.61
C ASP A 84 -8.25 -11.28 7.70
N TYR A 85 -8.17 -10.01 7.31
CA TYR A 85 -8.00 -8.90 8.26
C TYR A 85 -9.34 -8.42 8.80
N GLU A 86 -9.27 -7.53 9.79
CA GLU A 86 -10.44 -6.96 10.45
C GLU A 86 -11.35 -6.18 9.49
N ASP A 87 -10.77 -5.43 8.56
CA ASP A 87 -11.55 -4.76 7.53
C ASP A 87 -12.14 -5.75 6.54
N ILE A 88 -13.43 -5.58 6.20
CA ILE A 88 -14.00 -6.36 5.09
C ILE A 88 -13.25 -6.03 3.81
N ASN A 89 -13.18 -6.97 2.86
CA ASN A 89 -12.42 -6.83 1.60
C ASN A 89 -10.90 -6.72 1.77
N HIS A 90 -10.35 -6.85 2.98
CA HIS A 90 -8.92 -6.90 3.21
C HIS A 90 -8.47 -8.33 3.53
N SER A 91 -7.68 -8.91 2.65
CA SER A 91 -7.12 -10.26 2.80
C SER A 91 -5.78 -10.38 2.08
N ASP A 92 -4.93 -11.29 2.55
CA ASP A 92 -3.72 -11.66 1.83
C ASP A 92 -3.44 -13.16 1.93
N TRP A 93 -2.71 -13.66 0.96
CA TRP A 93 -2.05 -14.94 1.07
C TRP A 93 -0.61 -14.85 0.58
N LYS A 94 0.29 -15.63 1.17
CA LYS A 94 1.72 -15.64 0.87
C LYS A 94 2.25 -17.07 0.90
N LEU A 95 3.14 -17.38 -0.04
CA LEU A 95 3.90 -18.61 -0.06
C LEU A 95 5.38 -18.28 -0.02
N GLY A 96 6.07 -18.76 1.02
CA GLY A 96 7.52 -18.67 1.18
C GLY A 96 8.18 -20.02 1.01
N ILE A 97 9.27 -20.09 0.26
CA ILE A 97 10.13 -21.28 0.10
C ILE A 97 11.54 -20.88 0.45
N ASN A 98 12.19 -21.65 1.31
CA ASN A 98 13.59 -21.44 1.66
C ASN A 98 14.36 -22.76 1.54
N ILE A 99 15.44 -22.73 0.76
CA ILE A 99 16.33 -23.85 0.53
C ILE A 99 17.74 -23.40 0.93
N THR A 100 18.38 -24.12 1.83
CA THR A 100 19.77 -23.85 2.20
C THR A 100 20.59 -25.12 2.17
N ASN A 101 21.83 -25.01 1.71
CA ASN A 101 22.78 -26.11 1.74
C ASN A 101 24.14 -25.62 2.22
N SER A 102 24.75 -26.34 3.14
CA SER A 102 26.13 -26.12 3.61
C SER A 102 26.92 -27.39 3.36
N LEU A 103 27.95 -27.28 2.53
CA LEU A 103 28.77 -28.39 2.07
C LEU A 103 30.24 -28.16 2.42
N GLN A 104 30.85 -29.07 3.15
CA GLN A 104 32.28 -29.13 3.33
C GLN A 104 32.93 -29.88 2.15
N LEU A 105 33.44 -29.12 1.20
CA LEU A 105 34.07 -29.66 -0.02
C LEU A 105 35.40 -30.37 0.30
N THR A 106 36.20 -29.73 1.14
CA THR A 106 37.45 -30.26 1.67
C THR A 106 37.58 -29.88 3.15
N ASN A 107 38.64 -30.29 3.81
CA ASN A 107 38.87 -29.89 5.23
C ASN A 107 39.12 -28.38 5.41
N TRP A 108 39.45 -27.67 4.34
CA TRP A 108 39.76 -26.23 4.38
C TRP A 108 38.80 -25.38 3.51
N LEU A 109 37.85 -26.00 2.77
CA LEU A 109 36.93 -25.30 1.88
C LEU A 109 35.49 -25.70 2.19
N HIS A 110 34.67 -24.69 2.55
CA HIS A 110 33.24 -24.83 2.78
C HIS A 110 32.47 -24.01 1.74
N PHE A 111 31.36 -24.53 1.28
CA PHE A 111 30.44 -23.90 0.36
C PHE A 111 29.03 -23.86 0.95
N ASP A 112 28.55 -22.62 1.19
CA ASP A 112 27.18 -22.39 1.67
C ASP A 112 26.38 -21.73 0.54
N THR A 113 25.20 -22.21 0.30
CA THR A 113 24.27 -21.64 -0.68
C THR A 113 22.85 -21.61 -0.13
N GLY A 114 22.07 -20.64 -0.57
CA GLY A 114 20.67 -20.57 -0.21
C GLY A 114 19.86 -19.83 -1.26
N VAL A 115 18.60 -20.24 -1.37
CA VAL A 115 17.59 -19.60 -2.21
C VAL A 115 16.35 -19.41 -1.36
N TYR A 116 15.87 -18.18 -1.33
CA TYR A 116 14.61 -17.80 -0.74
C TYR A 116 13.70 -17.23 -1.82
N LEU A 117 12.48 -17.76 -1.91
CA LEU A 117 11.43 -17.31 -2.80
C LEU A 117 10.21 -16.96 -1.97
N LYS A 118 9.54 -15.85 -2.30
CA LYS A 118 8.27 -15.50 -1.70
C LYS A 118 7.36 -14.92 -2.77
N TYR A 119 6.16 -15.44 -2.84
CA TYR A 119 5.08 -14.91 -3.65
C TYR A 119 3.88 -14.60 -2.77
N GLY A 120 3.24 -13.48 -3.00
CA GLY A 120 2.06 -13.08 -2.25
C GLY A 120 1.08 -12.26 -3.09
N LYS A 121 -0.16 -12.30 -2.67
CA LYS A 121 -1.23 -11.46 -3.21
C LYS A 121 -2.03 -10.90 -2.05
N GLU A 122 -2.17 -9.59 -2.04
CA GLU A 122 -2.99 -8.83 -1.10
C GLU A 122 -4.14 -8.17 -1.85
N LYS A 123 -5.31 -8.17 -1.24
CA LYS A 123 -6.47 -7.40 -1.68
C LYS A 123 -6.86 -6.47 -0.55
N ASN A 124 -7.15 -5.23 -0.86
CA ASN A 124 -7.67 -4.27 0.10
C ASN A 124 -8.64 -3.29 -0.59
N GLN A 125 -9.32 -2.49 0.20
CA GLN A 125 -10.19 -1.41 -0.27
C GLN A 125 -9.50 -0.06 -0.05
N SER A 126 -9.79 0.91 -0.91
CA SER A 126 -9.28 2.28 -0.76
C SER A 126 -10.17 3.16 0.12
N TYR A 127 -11.47 2.82 0.22
CA TYR A 127 -12.41 3.63 1.00
C TYR A 127 -12.39 3.23 2.47
N ASP A 128 -12.18 4.22 3.34
CA ASP A 128 -12.19 4.04 4.79
C ASP A 128 -13.50 4.58 5.38
N LEU A 129 -14.33 3.69 5.93
CA LEU A 129 -15.56 4.07 6.61
C LEU A 129 -15.32 4.93 7.86
N PHE A 130 -14.14 4.83 8.48
CA PHE A 130 -13.80 5.59 9.69
C PHE A 130 -13.22 6.98 9.38
N ASP A 131 -12.91 7.25 8.09
CA ASP A 131 -12.55 8.58 7.59
C ASP A 131 -13.40 9.01 6.40
N PRO A 132 -14.74 9.18 6.59
CA PRO A 132 -15.65 9.54 5.49
C PRO A 132 -15.51 11.01 5.06
N GLY A 133 -14.57 11.75 5.62
CA GLY A 133 -14.41 13.18 5.42
C GLY A 133 -15.56 13.97 6.04
N PHE A 134 -15.85 15.17 5.48
CA PHE A 134 -16.90 16.07 5.98
C PHE A 134 -18.31 15.75 5.46
N SER A 135 -18.46 14.70 4.65
CA SER A 135 -19.75 14.35 4.02
C SER A 135 -20.73 13.69 4.99
N VAL A 136 -20.23 13.19 6.12
CA VAL A 136 -21.02 12.41 7.09
C VAL A 136 -20.78 12.96 8.49
N MET A 137 -21.85 13.01 9.28
CA MET A 137 -21.78 13.41 10.68
C MET A 137 -21.85 12.17 11.60
N PRO A 138 -21.29 12.21 12.81
CA PRO A 138 -21.33 11.08 13.74
C PRO A 138 -22.73 10.53 14.02
N TYR A 139 -23.75 11.38 14.00
CA TYR A 139 -25.15 11.02 14.24
C TYR A 139 -25.89 10.55 12.99
N ASP A 140 -25.28 10.59 11.79
CA ASP A 140 -25.89 10.06 10.58
C ASP A 140 -25.92 8.52 10.62
N PRO A 141 -26.92 7.86 10.07
CA PRO A 141 -26.86 6.43 9.89
C PRO A 141 -25.91 6.06 8.75
N LEU A 142 -25.34 4.88 8.75
CA LEU A 142 -24.68 4.26 7.61
C LEU A 142 -25.68 3.42 6.80
N VAL A 143 -26.58 2.76 7.54
CA VAL A 143 -27.71 2.00 7.02
C VAL A 143 -28.96 2.51 7.69
N ASN A 144 -29.95 2.92 6.90
CA ASN A 144 -31.23 3.43 7.37
C ASN A 144 -32.09 2.34 8.05
N ALA A 145 -33.11 2.73 8.77
CA ALA A 145 -33.98 1.80 9.49
C ALA A 145 -34.76 0.82 8.57
N ASP A 146 -34.97 1.20 7.31
CA ASP A 146 -35.58 0.37 6.28
C ASP A 146 -34.59 -0.57 5.55
N GLY A 147 -33.31 -0.52 5.93
CA GLY A 147 -32.25 -1.33 5.35
C GLY A 147 -31.59 -0.71 4.11
N SER A 148 -32.05 0.44 3.62
CA SER A 148 -31.39 1.18 2.54
C SER A 148 -30.07 1.81 3.03
N TYR A 149 -29.12 2.04 2.11
CA TYR A 149 -27.89 2.71 2.47
C TYR A 149 -28.09 4.23 2.57
N PHE A 150 -27.41 4.84 3.52
CA PHE A 150 -27.43 6.28 3.69
C PHE A 150 -26.73 6.97 2.52
N VAL A 151 -27.37 8.00 1.98
CA VAL A 151 -26.84 8.85 0.93
C VAL A 151 -26.41 10.16 1.56
N ALA A 152 -25.09 10.37 1.66
CA ALA A 152 -24.52 11.62 2.13
C ALA A 152 -24.51 12.64 0.99
N PRO A 153 -25.15 13.81 1.16
CA PRO A 153 -25.18 14.85 0.13
C PRO A 153 -23.78 15.32 -0.23
N SER A 154 -23.58 15.64 -1.51
CA SER A 154 -22.34 16.20 -2.01
C SER A 154 -21.93 17.45 -1.22
N GLN A 155 -20.67 17.51 -0.79
CA GLN A 155 -20.08 18.67 -0.11
C GLN A 155 -19.59 19.76 -1.09
N SER A 156 -19.87 19.63 -2.36
CA SER A 156 -19.60 20.67 -3.34
C SER A 156 -20.44 21.93 -3.06
N ASP A 157 -19.96 23.09 -3.49
CA ASP A 157 -20.73 24.33 -3.36
C ASP A 157 -22.07 24.23 -4.08
N LYS A 158 -23.04 25.00 -3.60
CA LYS A 158 -24.40 25.01 -4.16
C LYS A 158 -24.39 25.28 -5.67
N SER A 159 -23.58 26.21 -6.14
CA SER A 159 -23.46 26.52 -7.57
C SER A 159 -23.06 25.30 -8.39
N ARG A 160 -22.15 24.47 -7.91
CA ARG A 160 -21.78 23.22 -8.58
C ARG A 160 -22.90 22.19 -8.55
N ARG A 161 -23.57 22.02 -7.40
CA ARG A 161 -24.70 21.09 -7.29
C ARG A 161 -25.84 21.49 -8.23
N ASP A 162 -26.19 22.79 -8.29
CA ASP A 162 -27.21 23.32 -9.19
C ASP A 162 -26.85 23.05 -10.66
N LEU A 163 -25.56 23.15 -11.03
CA LEU A 163 -25.10 22.83 -12.39
C LEU A 163 -25.15 21.32 -12.68
N VAL A 164 -24.80 20.48 -11.70
CA VAL A 164 -24.92 19.02 -11.81
C VAL A 164 -26.36 18.62 -12.13
N ASP A 165 -27.32 19.16 -11.37
CA ASP A 165 -28.75 18.91 -11.58
C ASP A 165 -29.26 19.51 -12.89
N GLN A 166 -28.89 20.76 -13.18
CA GLN A 166 -29.32 21.48 -14.39
C GLN A 166 -28.89 20.76 -15.67
N TYR A 167 -27.71 20.19 -15.69
CA TYR A 167 -27.17 19.52 -16.88
C TYR A 167 -27.42 18.02 -16.91
N GLY A 168 -28.03 17.44 -15.84
CA GLY A 168 -28.25 16.00 -15.73
C GLY A 168 -26.96 15.21 -15.72
N LEU A 169 -25.95 15.71 -15.02
CA LEU A 169 -24.68 15.04 -14.79
C LEU A 169 -24.82 13.90 -13.75
N TYR A 170 -23.78 13.14 -13.55
CA TYR A 170 -23.79 12.11 -12.49
C TYR A 170 -23.95 12.74 -11.11
N SER A 171 -24.78 12.15 -10.24
CA SER A 171 -24.88 12.57 -8.84
C SER A 171 -23.51 12.49 -8.17
N GLU A 172 -23.14 13.54 -7.43
CA GLU A 172 -21.91 13.60 -6.64
C GLU A 172 -22.13 13.24 -5.17
N ASP A 173 -23.32 12.74 -4.82
CA ASP A 173 -23.62 12.25 -3.50
C ASP A 173 -22.78 11.01 -3.18
N LEU A 174 -22.42 10.86 -1.92
CA LEU A 174 -21.62 9.76 -1.43
C LEU A 174 -22.52 8.70 -0.77
N VAL A 175 -22.36 7.45 -1.17
CA VAL A 175 -22.97 6.29 -0.51
C VAL A 175 -21.87 5.46 0.12
N PRO A 176 -21.52 5.67 1.41
CA PRO A 176 -20.34 5.05 2.01
C PRO A 176 -20.29 3.52 1.91
N MET A 177 -21.46 2.85 2.01
CA MET A 177 -21.54 1.40 1.89
C MET A 177 -21.24 0.89 0.48
N ASP A 178 -21.62 1.64 -0.56
CA ASP A 178 -21.32 1.26 -1.94
C ASP A 178 -19.84 1.45 -2.26
N GLU A 179 -19.21 2.51 -1.72
CA GLU A 179 -17.79 2.79 -1.93
C GLU A 179 -16.87 1.66 -1.45
N LEU A 180 -17.30 0.85 -0.47
CA LEU A 180 -16.57 -0.34 -0.05
C LEU A 180 -16.34 -1.37 -1.18
N ASN A 181 -17.15 -1.31 -2.23
CA ASN A 181 -17.08 -2.24 -3.35
C ASN A 181 -16.45 -1.64 -4.61
N TYR A 182 -16.29 -0.32 -4.67
CA TYR A 182 -15.90 0.38 -5.89
C TYR A 182 -14.40 0.72 -5.99
N ALA A 183 -13.63 0.51 -4.96
CA ALA A 183 -12.21 0.88 -4.94
C ALA A 183 -11.36 -0.26 -4.40
N LEU A 184 -11.47 -1.43 -5.05
CA LEU A 184 -10.72 -2.62 -4.67
C LEU A 184 -9.33 -2.61 -5.33
N ASN A 185 -8.32 -2.79 -4.49
CA ASN A 185 -6.93 -2.85 -4.90
C ASN A 185 -6.40 -4.28 -4.81
N THR A 186 -5.46 -4.59 -5.68
CA THR A 186 -4.71 -5.84 -5.64
C THR A 186 -3.22 -5.55 -5.72
N THR A 187 -2.44 -6.08 -4.78
CA THR A 187 -0.98 -6.06 -4.84
C THR A 187 -0.45 -7.48 -4.98
N LYS A 188 0.34 -7.74 -6.00
CA LYS A 188 1.08 -9.00 -6.19
C LYS A 188 2.56 -8.73 -5.93
N THR A 189 3.20 -9.55 -5.11
CA THR A 189 4.62 -9.38 -4.76
C THR A 189 5.36 -10.67 -5.03
N PHE A 190 6.51 -10.57 -5.72
CA PHE A 190 7.44 -11.69 -5.91
C PHE A 190 8.83 -11.27 -5.46
N GLU A 191 9.38 -11.99 -4.49
CA GLU A 191 10.70 -11.74 -3.93
C GLU A 191 11.58 -12.96 -4.11
N THR A 192 12.81 -12.73 -4.55
CA THR A 192 13.84 -13.77 -4.65
C THR A 192 15.12 -13.27 -4.01
N ARG A 193 15.76 -14.13 -3.22
CA ARG A 193 17.11 -13.94 -2.74
C ARG A 193 17.90 -15.22 -2.91
N ALA A 194 19.00 -15.16 -3.64
CA ALA A 194 19.93 -16.28 -3.80
C ALA A 194 21.34 -15.83 -3.36
N TYR A 195 22.04 -16.68 -2.64
CA TYR A 195 23.42 -16.43 -2.27
C TYR A 195 24.30 -17.67 -2.42
N ALA A 196 25.57 -17.43 -2.67
CA ALA A 196 26.66 -18.40 -2.62
C ALA A 196 27.79 -17.82 -1.79
N LYS A 197 28.30 -18.61 -0.85
CA LYS A 197 29.42 -18.22 0.02
C LYS A 197 30.47 -19.32 0.03
N LEU A 198 31.70 -18.93 -0.19
CA LEU A 198 32.89 -19.78 0.00
C LEU A 198 33.64 -19.32 1.25
N LYS A 199 33.96 -20.27 2.11
CA LYS A 199 34.84 -20.06 3.27
C LYS A 199 36.08 -20.92 3.09
N PHE A 200 37.25 -20.26 3.15
CA PHE A 200 38.56 -20.86 3.08
C PHE A 200 39.19 -20.79 4.48
N ASP A 201 39.41 -21.92 5.11
CA ASP A 201 40.18 -22.03 6.35
C ASP A 201 41.68 -22.12 5.97
N LEU A 202 42.33 -20.95 5.87
CA LEU A 202 43.74 -20.84 5.39
C LEU A 202 44.71 -21.42 6.44
N THR A 203 44.40 -21.20 7.70
CA THR A 203 45.07 -21.80 8.86
C THR A 203 44.06 -22.04 9.97
N SER A 204 44.48 -22.63 11.12
CA SER A 204 43.59 -22.80 12.26
C SER A 204 43.14 -21.47 12.91
N TRP A 205 43.76 -20.35 12.57
CA TRP A 205 43.49 -19.02 13.16
C TRP A 205 43.16 -17.96 12.12
N LEU A 206 43.16 -18.29 10.80
CA LEU A 206 42.89 -17.36 9.69
C LEU A 206 41.93 -17.97 8.68
N ASN A 207 40.81 -17.33 8.45
CA ASN A 207 39.89 -17.70 7.40
C ASN A 207 39.57 -16.53 6.48
N TYR A 208 39.23 -16.87 5.23
CA TYR A 208 38.80 -15.93 4.20
C TYR A 208 37.43 -16.34 3.67
N ASN A 209 36.50 -15.39 3.67
CA ASN A 209 35.13 -15.60 3.21
C ASN A 209 34.83 -14.73 2.01
N VAL A 210 34.22 -15.31 0.99
CA VAL A 210 33.70 -14.60 -0.19
C VAL A 210 32.23 -14.95 -0.32
N MET A 211 31.38 -13.95 -0.46
CA MET A 211 29.94 -14.12 -0.64
C MET A 211 29.46 -13.28 -1.82
N PHE A 212 28.65 -13.89 -2.66
CA PHE A 212 27.82 -13.20 -3.65
C PHE A 212 26.36 -13.45 -3.34
N GLN A 213 25.55 -12.38 -3.39
CA GLN A 213 24.12 -12.43 -3.17
C GLN A 213 23.41 -11.65 -4.25
N TYR A 214 22.33 -12.21 -4.77
CA TYR A 214 21.42 -11.57 -5.72
C TYR A 214 20.02 -11.54 -5.12
N GLU A 215 19.35 -10.39 -5.25
CA GLU A 215 17.99 -10.18 -4.77
C GLU A 215 17.16 -9.51 -5.85
N THR A 216 15.92 -9.98 -6.00
CA THR A 216 14.87 -9.27 -6.74
C THR A 216 13.64 -9.09 -5.86
N SER A 217 12.91 -8.01 -6.10
CA SER A 217 11.61 -7.77 -5.49
C SER A 217 10.76 -7.04 -6.50
N ASP A 218 9.75 -7.71 -7.01
CA ASP A 218 8.78 -7.18 -7.96
C ASP A 218 7.42 -7.01 -7.23
N SER A 219 6.80 -5.86 -7.39
CA SER A 219 5.49 -5.54 -6.82
C SER A 219 4.63 -4.90 -7.89
N ASP A 220 3.51 -5.56 -8.20
CA ASP A 220 2.49 -5.09 -9.13
C ASP A 220 1.25 -4.68 -8.33
N TYR A 221 0.99 -3.38 -8.26
CA TYR A 221 -0.23 -2.82 -7.68
C TYR A 221 -1.21 -2.50 -8.80
N GLU A 222 -2.45 -2.92 -8.64
CA GLU A 222 -3.57 -2.69 -9.54
C GLU A 222 -4.74 -2.11 -8.74
N SER A 223 -5.32 -1.00 -9.19
CA SER A 223 -6.51 -0.37 -8.61
C SER A 223 -7.54 -0.14 -9.70
N LEU A 224 -8.75 -0.66 -9.50
CA LEU A 224 -9.90 -0.41 -10.35
C LEU A 224 -10.76 0.66 -9.69
N GLY A 225 -10.95 1.77 -10.34
CA GLY A 225 -11.90 2.81 -9.93
C GLY A 225 -13.15 2.69 -10.79
N GLU A 226 -14.15 1.99 -10.26
CA GLU A 226 -15.42 1.79 -10.95
C GLU A 226 -16.11 3.13 -11.23
N LYS A 227 -16.75 3.23 -12.38
CA LYS A 227 -17.48 4.41 -12.84
C LYS A 227 -18.53 4.88 -11.84
N GLU A 228 -19.14 3.95 -11.11
CA GLU A 228 -20.17 4.18 -10.10
C GLU A 228 -19.63 4.82 -8.82
N SER A 229 -18.31 4.78 -8.58
CA SER A 229 -17.71 5.41 -7.40
C SER A 229 -17.90 6.93 -7.38
N ASN A 230 -18.04 7.52 -6.21
CA ASN A 230 -18.16 8.97 -6.06
C ASN A 230 -16.98 9.71 -6.71
N PHE A 231 -15.77 9.17 -6.57
CA PHE A 231 -14.57 9.73 -7.19
C PHE A 231 -14.68 9.76 -8.72
N MET A 232 -15.06 8.65 -9.36
CA MET A 232 -15.14 8.59 -10.81
C MET A 232 -16.30 9.41 -11.37
N ARG A 233 -17.47 9.42 -10.72
CA ARG A 233 -18.60 10.27 -11.10
C ARG A 233 -18.22 11.75 -11.12
N LYS A 234 -17.56 12.23 -10.05
CA LYS A 234 -17.02 13.60 -10.01
C LYS A 234 -16.00 13.85 -11.11
N ARG A 235 -15.08 12.89 -11.32
CA ARG A 235 -14.03 13.01 -12.33
C ARG A 235 -14.61 13.10 -13.75
N ILE A 236 -15.60 12.28 -14.08
CA ILE A 236 -16.29 12.33 -15.40
C ILE A 236 -17.04 13.65 -15.56
N ASN A 237 -17.76 14.12 -14.53
CA ASN A 237 -18.45 15.40 -14.53
C ASN A 237 -17.50 16.57 -14.81
N ASP A 238 -16.32 16.60 -14.18
CA ASP A 238 -15.32 17.66 -14.36
C ASP A 238 -14.87 17.82 -15.82
N PHE A 239 -14.83 16.71 -16.57
CA PHE A 239 -14.41 16.69 -17.96
C PHE A 239 -15.58 16.58 -18.95
N THR A 240 -16.77 16.99 -18.54
CA THR A 240 -17.96 17.00 -19.40
C THR A 240 -18.23 18.39 -19.99
N SER A 241 -18.51 18.45 -21.28
CA SER A 241 -18.91 19.66 -22.01
C SER A 241 -20.21 19.44 -22.78
N LYS A 242 -20.71 20.48 -23.41
CA LYS A 242 -21.80 20.35 -24.41
C LYS A 242 -21.23 20.17 -25.83
N SER A 243 -21.96 19.45 -26.64
CA SER A 243 -21.72 19.40 -28.08
C SER A 243 -21.82 20.82 -28.69
N PRO A 244 -21.19 21.08 -29.85
CA PRO A 244 -21.19 22.40 -30.48
C PRO A 244 -22.60 22.96 -30.76
N ASN A 245 -23.57 22.10 -30.95
CA ASN A 245 -24.98 22.47 -31.12
C ASN A 245 -25.77 22.56 -29.80
N GLY A 246 -25.13 22.30 -28.67
CA GLY A 246 -25.72 22.37 -27.34
C GLY A 246 -26.72 21.26 -27.01
N SER A 247 -26.92 20.26 -27.88
CA SER A 247 -28.01 19.27 -27.75
C SER A 247 -27.69 18.07 -26.91
N SER A 248 -26.40 17.76 -26.66
CA SER A 248 -25.96 16.58 -25.94
C SER A 248 -24.72 16.85 -25.07
N LEU A 249 -24.52 16.00 -24.09
CA LEU A 249 -23.30 15.98 -23.29
C LEU A 249 -22.18 15.30 -24.08
N VAL A 250 -20.95 15.78 -23.89
CA VAL A 250 -19.71 15.20 -24.42
C VAL A 250 -18.81 14.89 -23.28
N TYR A 251 -18.54 13.61 -23.05
CA TYR A 251 -17.61 13.11 -22.07
C TYR A 251 -16.20 13.12 -22.66
N ASN A 252 -15.40 14.15 -22.35
CA ASN A 252 -14.06 14.30 -22.89
C ASN A 252 -13.05 13.38 -22.15
N LEU A 253 -13.29 13.10 -20.88
CA LEU A 253 -12.74 11.91 -20.21
C LEU A 253 -13.68 10.74 -20.51
N PRO A 254 -13.18 9.60 -20.99
CA PRO A 254 -14.02 8.46 -21.33
C PRO A 254 -14.95 8.04 -20.19
N ASN A 255 -16.22 7.86 -20.53
CA ASN A 255 -17.26 7.46 -19.57
C ASN A 255 -17.16 5.95 -19.28
N GLY A 256 -16.37 5.56 -18.33
CA GLY A 256 -16.11 4.18 -17.93
C GLY A 256 -15.23 4.15 -16.68
N ASP A 257 -14.75 2.97 -16.34
CA ASP A 257 -13.87 2.77 -15.19
C ASP A 257 -12.50 3.42 -15.41
N SER A 258 -11.76 3.62 -14.34
CA SER A 258 -10.32 3.90 -14.40
C SER A 258 -9.53 2.66 -13.96
N PHE A 259 -8.39 2.44 -14.57
CA PHE A 259 -7.48 1.39 -14.15
C PHE A 259 -6.09 1.97 -13.93
N HIS A 260 -5.66 1.92 -12.67
CA HIS A 260 -4.37 2.40 -12.22
C HIS A 260 -3.43 1.23 -11.92
N THR A 261 -2.22 1.31 -12.43
CA THR A 261 -1.18 0.31 -12.19
C THR A 261 0.10 1.00 -11.71
N LEU A 262 0.71 0.43 -10.68
CA LEU A 262 2.04 0.81 -10.22
C LEU A 262 2.91 -0.45 -10.17
N LYS A 263 3.95 -0.49 -10.99
CA LYS A 263 4.95 -1.55 -11.00
C LYS A 263 6.23 -1.05 -10.36
N ASN A 264 6.70 -1.81 -9.38
CA ASN A 264 7.95 -1.54 -8.69
C ASN A 264 8.84 -2.78 -8.83
N SER A 265 9.98 -2.62 -9.52
CA SER A 265 10.93 -3.71 -9.75
C SER A 265 12.29 -3.33 -9.19
N LYS A 266 12.79 -4.14 -8.26
CA LYS A 266 14.10 -3.96 -7.62
C LYS A 266 15.00 -5.14 -7.96
N HIS A 267 16.20 -4.84 -8.46
CA HIS A 267 17.28 -5.78 -8.66
C HIS A 267 18.50 -5.34 -7.87
N SER A 268 19.07 -6.22 -7.09
CA SER A 268 20.22 -5.90 -6.25
C SER A 268 21.22 -7.05 -6.24
N TYR A 269 22.49 -6.74 -6.30
CA TYR A 269 23.52 -7.71 -6.00
C TYR A 269 24.51 -7.14 -4.98
N ASN A 270 25.06 -8.04 -4.19
CA ASN A 270 26.02 -7.76 -3.15
C ASN A 270 27.19 -8.75 -3.29
N PHE A 271 28.40 -8.21 -3.39
CA PHE A 271 29.64 -8.95 -3.30
C PHE A 271 30.37 -8.54 -2.04
N ARG A 272 30.68 -9.52 -1.18
CA ARG A 272 31.36 -9.29 0.09
C ARG A 272 32.55 -10.23 0.21
N GLN A 273 33.68 -9.69 0.64
CA GLN A 273 34.83 -10.47 1.03
C GLN A 273 35.33 -10.05 2.41
N GLN A 274 35.77 -11.02 3.19
CA GLN A 274 36.17 -10.79 4.57
C GLN A 274 37.31 -11.72 4.97
N LEU A 275 38.36 -11.16 5.50
CA LEU A 275 39.40 -11.86 6.20
C LEU A 275 39.09 -11.83 7.70
N SER A 276 39.19 -12.96 8.38
CA SER A 276 38.95 -13.08 9.82
C SER A 276 40.12 -13.81 10.46
N LEU A 277 40.69 -13.18 11.46
CA LEU A 277 41.80 -13.66 12.25
C LEU A 277 41.35 -13.84 13.71
N ASP A 278 41.63 -14.98 14.27
CA ASP A 278 41.47 -15.28 15.72
C ASP A 278 42.66 -16.07 16.16
N LYS A 279 43.61 -15.39 16.83
CA LYS A 279 44.88 -16.01 17.21
C LYS A 279 45.29 -15.68 18.64
N THR A 280 45.60 -16.72 19.36
CA THR A 280 46.24 -16.60 20.64
C THR A 280 47.76 -16.69 20.49
N PHE A 281 48.47 -15.70 21.00
CA PHE A 281 49.93 -15.61 21.03
C PHE A 281 50.43 -15.86 22.47
N GLY A 282 51.25 -16.90 22.65
CA GLY A 282 51.50 -17.34 24.00
C GLY A 282 50.22 -17.70 24.72
N GLU A 283 50.24 -17.90 25.99
CA GLU A 283 49.03 -18.31 26.76
C GLU A 283 48.13 -17.14 27.17
N LYS A 284 48.49 -15.88 26.88
CA LYS A 284 47.87 -14.68 27.48
C LYS A 284 47.35 -13.65 26.54
N HIS A 285 47.69 -13.67 25.27
CA HIS A 285 47.36 -12.64 24.29
C HIS A 285 46.45 -13.21 23.23
N ASN A 286 45.22 -12.78 23.18
CA ASN A 286 44.27 -13.13 22.11
C ASN A 286 43.97 -11.91 21.26
N LEU A 287 44.10 -12.04 19.92
CA LEU A 287 43.76 -11.04 18.93
C LEU A 287 42.67 -11.60 18.00
N VAL A 288 41.53 -10.97 18.02
CA VAL A 288 40.45 -11.20 17.05
C VAL A 288 40.39 -9.99 16.14
N TRP A 289 40.51 -10.21 14.84
CA TRP A 289 40.47 -9.13 13.86
C TRP A 289 39.69 -9.53 12.61
N ILE A 290 38.84 -8.64 12.15
CA ILE A 290 38.16 -8.75 10.86
C ILE A 290 38.53 -7.56 9.97
N LEU A 291 38.74 -7.84 8.69
CA LEU A 291 38.93 -6.87 7.64
C LEU A 291 38.07 -7.28 6.45
N GLY A 292 37.26 -6.38 5.92
CA GLY A 292 36.39 -6.72 4.81
C GLY A 292 36.11 -5.58 3.85
N GLN A 293 35.59 -5.98 2.71
CA GLN A 293 35.09 -5.12 1.64
C GLN A 293 33.72 -5.60 1.23
N GLU A 294 32.84 -4.66 0.95
CA GLU A 294 31.49 -4.91 0.39
C GLU A 294 31.25 -3.99 -0.79
N VAL A 295 30.73 -4.56 -1.87
CA VAL A 295 30.23 -3.84 -3.06
C VAL A 295 28.77 -4.19 -3.23
N ARG A 296 27.91 -3.16 -3.20
CA ARG A 296 26.48 -3.30 -3.41
C ARG A 296 26.03 -2.48 -4.61
N HIS A 297 25.19 -3.06 -5.42
CA HIS A 297 24.48 -2.40 -6.50
C HIS A 297 22.99 -2.68 -6.34
N SER A 298 22.16 -1.62 -6.41
CA SER A 298 20.70 -1.74 -6.34
C SER A 298 20.08 -0.81 -7.37
N LEU A 299 19.28 -1.37 -8.25
CA LEU A 299 18.48 -0.67 -9.26
C LEU A 299 17.01 -0.86 -8.91
N ILE A 300 16.26 0.24 -8.84
CA ILE A 300 14.82 0.23 -8.58
C ILE A 300 14.15 1.00 -9.71
N ASN A 301 13.21 0.36 -10.39
CA ASN A 301 12.37 0.94 -11.42
C ASN A 301 10.94 1.08 -10.89
N PHE A 302 10.35 2.24 -11.13
CA PHE A 302 8.96 2.54 -10.84
C PHE A 302 8.28 2.93 -12.14
N ASP A 303 7.22 2.20 -12.50
CA ASP A 303 6.39 2.51 -13.66
C ASP A 303 4.94 2.62 -13.18
N GLU A 304 4.35 3.78 -13.40
CA GLU A 304 2.99 4.12 -13.02
C GLU A 304 2.19 4.45 -14.26
N ASN A 305 0.96 3.95 -14.35
CA ASN A 305 0.07 4.23 -15.46
C ASN A 305 -1.40 4.22 -15.02
N THR A 306 -2.17 5.20 -15.50
CA THR A 306 -3.61 5.28 -15.31
C THR A 306 -4.30 5.41 -16.66
N VAL A 307 -5.28 4.57 -16.89
CA VAL A 307 -6.14 4.64 -18.07
C VAL A 307 -7.59 4.88 -17.67
N TYR A 308 -8.35 5.59 -18.50
CA TYR A 308 -9.76 5.88 -18.30
C TYR A 308 -10.60 5.25 -19.39
N GLY A 309 -11.90 5.03 -19.10
CA GLY A 309 -12.77 4.29 -19.97
C GLY A 309 -12.37 2.81 -20.11
N TYR A 310 -11.86 2.27 -19.00
CA TYR A 310 -11.45 0.87 -18.93
C TYR A 310 -12.66 -0.04 -18.84
N ASP A 311 -12.60 -1.15 -19.54
CA ASP A 311 -13.53 -2.25 -19.48
C ASP A 311 -12.83 -3.45 -18.81
N PRO A 312 -13.21 -3.85 -17.58
CA PRO A 312 -12.54 -4.91 -16.86
C PRO A 312 -12.77 -6.31 -17.44
N GLU A 313 -13.85 -6.51 -18.22
CA GLU A 313 -14.14 -7.80 -18.87
C GLU A 313 -13.28 -7.99 -20.13
N LEU A 314 -13.24 -6.96 -20.98
CA LEU A 314 -12.49 -6.97 -22.24
C LEU A 314 -11.01 -6.61 -22.03
N LYS A 315 -10.66 -6.00 -20.89
CA LYS A 315 -9.32 -5.47 -20.58
C LYS A 315 -8.84 -4.46 -21.63
N THR A 316 -9.75 -3.63 -22.07
CA THR A 316 -9.52 -2.57 -23.06
C THR A 316 -9.85 -1.21 -22.44
N TRP A 317 -9.37 -0.14 -23.05
CA TRP A 317 -9.71 1.22 -22.66
C TRP A 317 -9.95 2.09 -23.88
N GLN A 318 -10.64 3.19 -23.69
CA GLN A 318 -10.93 4.14 -24.73
C GLN A 318 -9.79 5.15 -24.87
N ASN A 319 -9.50 5.56 -26.12
CA ASN A 319 -8.53 6.62 -26.39
C ASN A 319 -9.13 7.99 -26.06
N TYR A 320 -8.32 8.88 -25.50
CA TYR A 320 -8.65 10.27 -25.23
C TYR A 320 -7.45 11.17 -25.48
N ASN A 321 -7.70 12.47 -25.71
CA ASN A 321 -6.64 13.41 -26.00
C ASN A 321 -6.15 14.08 -24.70
N MET A 322 -5.04 13.60 -24.16
CA MET A 322 -4.41 14.14 -22.95
C MET A 322 -4.10 15.64 -23.03
N LYS A 323 -3.76 16.13 -24.21
CA LYS A 323 -3.41 17.53 -24.40
C LYS A 323 -4.63 18.45 -24.21
N ASP A 324 -5.81 17.99 -24.61
CA ASP A 324 -7.04 18.75 -24.44
C ASP A 324 -7.54 18.71 -22.99
N LEU A 325 -7.17 17.67 -22.21
CA LEU A 325 -7.55 17.51 -20.82
C LEU A 325 -6.55 18.15 -19.83
N ALA A 326 -5.35 18.53 -20.30
CA ALA A 326 -4.35 19.19 -19.45
C ALA A 326 -4.82 20.57 -18.94
N TYR A 327 -5.66 21.26 -19.71
CA TYR A 327 -6.31 22.54 -19.36
C TYR A 327 -7.72 22.56 -19.95
N PHE A 328 -8.63 21.88 -19.29
CA PHE A 328 -9.99 21.71 -19.77
C PHE A 328 -10.93 22.73 -19.14
N SER A 329 -11.86 23.27 -19.94
CA SER A 329 -12.96 24.11 -19.48
C SER A 329 -14.29 23.44 -19.83
N GLY A 330 -14.95 22.91 -18.80
CA GLY A 330 -16.19 22.15 -18.91
C GLY A 330 -17.41 22.88 -18.36
N LEU A 331 -18.49 22.13 -18.17
CA LEU A 331 -19.76 22.65 -17.63
C LEU A 331 -19.65 23.09 -16.17
N LEU A 332 -18.77 22.46 -15.40
CA LEU A 332 -18.57 22.74 -13.97
C LEU A 332 -17.37 23.68 -13.70
N GLY A 333 -16.80 24.27 -14.75
CA GLY A 333 -15.63 25.13 -14.65
C GLY A 333 -14.36 24.52 -15.23
N SER A 334 -13.22 24.99 -14.75
CA SER A 334 -11.91 24.51 -15.21
C SER A 334 -11.52 23.23 -14.49
N ALA A 335 -11.06 22.25 -15.25
CA ALA A 335 -10.49 21.00 -14.75
C ALA A 335 -9.12 20.73 -15.38
N GLN A 336 -8.30 19.98 -14.72
CA GLN A 336 -6.96 19.64 -15.17
C GLN A 336 -6.67 18.17 -14.96
N LEU A 337 -6.16 17.53 -16.01
CA LEU A 337 -5.60 16.18 -15.92
C LEU A 337 -4.08 16.29 -16.06
N ASP A 338 -3.36 16.07 -14.96
CA ASP A 338 -1.91 16.11 -14.97
C ASP A 338 -1.35 14.90 -15.72
N GLN A 339 -0.50 15.17 -16.71
CA GLN A 339 0.15 14.12 -17.51
C GLN A 339 1.00 13.18 -16.64
N ASN A 340 1.66 13.72 -15.60
CA ASN A 340 2.47 12.92 -14.68
C ASN A 340 1.64 11.96 -13.81
N SER A 341 0.35 12.27 -13.59
CA SER A 341 -0.59 11.38 -12.90
C SER A 341 -1.12 10.26 -13.79
N ILE A 342 -0.90 10.33 -15.11
CA ILE A 342 -1.34 9.33 -16.08
C ILE A 342 -0.25 8.29 -16.34
N ALA A 343 0.98 8.75 -16.56
CA ALA A 343 2.11 7.84 -16.77
C ALA A 343 3.39 8.48 -16.26
N SER A 344 4.09 7.78 -15.42
CA SER A 344 5.43 8.17 -14.96
C SER A 344 6.35 6.96 -14.91
N SER A 345 7.62 7.17 -15.25
CA SER A 345 8.67 6.17 -15.09
C SER A 345 9.86 6.80 -14.41
N ARG A 346 10.38 6.12 -13.40
CA ARG A 346 11.51 6.61 -12.61
C ARG A 346 12.47 5.47 -12.30
N GLU A 347 13.75 5.73 -12.43
CA GLU A 347 14.82 4.83 -12.07
C GLU A 347 15.62 5.40 -10.88
N LEU A 348 15.92 4.55 -9.91
CA LEU A 348 16.82 4.88 -8.79
C LEU A 348 17.95 3.88 -8.74
N LEU A 349 19.16 4.38 -8.95
CA LEU A 349 20.40 3.59 -8.91
C LEU A 349 21.23 3.93 -7.68
N ASN A 350 21.49 2.93 -6.84
CA ASN A 350 22.37 3.04 -5.67
C ASN A 350 23.58 2.11 -5.82
N ARG A 351 24.77 2.64 -5.62
CA ARG A 351 26.03 1.90 -5.64
C ARG A 351 26.86 2.24 -4.41
N PHE A 352 27.32 1.22 -3.71
CA PHE A 352 28.15 1.37 -2.55
C PHE A 352 29.39 0.50 -2.67
N VAL A 353 30.54 1.07 -2.27
CA VAL A 353 31.77 0.33 -1.98
C VAL A 353 32.16 0.71 -0.57
N SER A 354 32.27 -0.26 0.32
CA SER A 354 32.66 -0.04 1.70
C SER A 354 33.81 -0.95 2.11
N PHE A 355 34.65 -0.43 2.98
CA PHE A 355 35.71 -1.17 3.67
C PHE A 355 35.43 -1.06 5.15
N TYR A 356 35.59 -2.16 5.86
CA TYR A 356 35.39 -2.21 7.30
C TYR A 356 36.48 -3.03 7.98
N SER A 357 36.83 -2.64 9.18
CA SER A 357 37.77 -3.33 10.02
C SER A 357 37.35 -3.22 11.48
N ASN A 358 37.47 -4.30 12.21
CA ASN A 358 37.24 -4.34 13.64
C ASN A 358 38.27 -5.26 14.28
N ALA A 359 38.92 -4.81 15.37
CA ALA A 359 39.91 -5.55 16.11
C ALA A 359 39.59 -5.54 17.58
N SER A 360 39.72 -6.68 18.22
CA SER A 360 39.65 -6.86 19.66
C SER A 360 40.91 -7.56 20.16
N TYR A 361 41.53 -6.99 21.15
CA TYR A 361 42.66 -7.57 21.80
C TYR A 361 42.36 -7.81 23.28
N THR A 362 42.61 -9.04 23.74
CA THR A 362 42.40 -9.44 25.12
C THR A 362 43.72 -9.93 25.71
N TYR A 363 44.07 -9.39 26.88
CA TYR A 363 45.17 -9.85 27.67
C TYR A 363 44.64 -10.56 28.94
N CYS A 364 44.83 -11.89 29.04
CA CYS A 364 44.42 -12.69 30.19
C CYS A 364 45.52 -12.74 31.23
N LEU A 365 45.35 -12.04 32.33
CA LEU A 365 46.10 -12.28 33.57
C LEU A 365 45.41 -13.46 34.29
N LEU A 366 45.97 -14.65 34.18
CA LEU A 366 45.62 -15.73 35.11
C LEU A 366 46.10 -15.33 36.53
N TYR A 367 45.19 -14.81 37.32
CA TYR A 367 45.37 -14.76 38.76
C TYR A 367 45.20 -16.21 39.28
N THR A 368 46.32 -16.94 39.36
CA THR A 368 46.41 -18.03 40.33
C THR A 368 46.63 -17.40 41.68
N SER A 369 45.56 -17.08 42.40
CA SER A 369 45.65 -16.87 43.82
C SER A 369 45.92 -18.24 44.43
N PRO A 370 47.06 -18.42 45.16
CA PRO A 370 47.17 -19.60 45.97
C PRO A 370 46.09 -19.54 47.07
N SER A 371 45.20 -20.52 47.08
CA SER A 371 44.28 -20.73 48.19
C SER A 371 45.11 -21.05 49.42
N PRO A 372 44.80 -20.41 50.54
CA PRO A 372 45.49 -20.74 51.84
C PRO A 372 45.15 -22.13 52.29
#